data_ee1d052a2ae2fbe212f56b8d8225e387
#
_entry.id   ee1d052a2ae2fbe212f56b8d8225e387
#
_cell.length_a   1.000
_cell.length_b   1.000
_cell.length_c   1.000
_cell.angle_alpha   90.00
_cell.angle_beta   90.00
_cell.angle_gamma   90.00
#
_symmetry.space_group_name_H-M   'P 1'
#
loop_
_entity.id
_entity.type
_entity.pdbx_description
1 polymer ?
#
loop_
_entity_poly.entity_id
_entity_poly.type
_entity_poly.pdbx_seq_one_letter_code
_entity_poly.pdbx_strand_id
1 'polypeptide(L)'
;FTDTASTGVNKIQAGNLDVKLMYSTDMQTWKEATDQTKLFDDNALWEPGYTQVVYLKIVNAGNLALKYEAGFSKNYTSNRGKNVNGDWYRVDNYLKIGTAETATKFANREDVWSAIAATEKTLAKDVMLTDGWITLKAGEESEPFAVAIYMPTSVGNEANASRHRPSSVSGLGIEVRATQATVESDSFDNNYDANAATVLNRVEYTDGEHTVTGNIQANGTAGAIHGTGTAKITVDATTVYGTYVSNYAMAVCASSRSEIIIKGGEFANQAPAGSALSLIYAEDNAKITIEGGTFKCVNPAWTLNCKDGSNAHITVNGGTFYKYNPAESASGAGEVVLGEGYKVVQNGDWYTVVKN
;
A
#
# COMPACT_ATOMS: atom_id res chain seq x y z
N PHE A 1 55.87 23.68 -15.31
CA PHE A 1 54.56 24.23 -14.95
C PHE A 1 53.58 23.07 -14.85
N THR A 2 53.03 22.82 -13.68
CA THR A 2 51.91 21.89 -13.47
C THR A 2 50.67 22.74 -13.21
N ASP A 3 49.65 22.56 -14.03
CA ASP A 3 48.34 23.13 -13.85
C ASP A 3 47.41 22.00 -13.37
N THR A 4 46.68 22.21 -12.26
CA THR A 4 45.71 21.25 -11.71
C THR A 4 44.35 21.91 -11.68
N ALA A 5 43.44 21.40 -12.49
CA ALA A 5 42.02 21.70 -12.35
C ALA A 5 41.35 20.65 -11.44
N SER A 6 40.66 21.11 -10.39
CA SER A 6 39.89 20.23 -9.49
C SER A 6 38.46 20.72 -9.40
N THR A 7 37.53 19.80 -9.31
CA THR A 7 36.12 20.10 -8.97
C THR A 7 35.95 20.10 -7.47
N GLY A 8 34.88 20.78 -6.97
CA GLY A 8 34.47 20.67 -5.59
C GLY A 8 34.00 19.25 -5.24
N VAL A 9 34.09 18.92 -3.97
CA VAL A 9 33.57 17.61 -3.46
C VAL A 9 32.05 17.68 -3.40
N ASN A 10 31.39 16.78 -4.11
CA ASN A 10 29.94 16.66 -4.08
C ASN A 10 29.50 15.75 -2.93
N LYS A 11 28.45 16.15 -2.22
CA LYS A 11 27.73 15.30 -1.27
C LYS A 11 26.58 14.65 -2.02
N ILE A 12 26.54 13.32 -2.03
CA ILE A 12 25.40 12.55 -2.53
C ILE A 12 24.53 12.18 -1.33
N GLN A 13 23.26 12.55 -1.37
CA GLN A 13 22.30 12.28 -0.32
C GLN A 13 21.09 11.60 -0.92
N ALA A 14 20.58 10.54 -0.26
CA ALA A 14 19.33 9.90 -0.63
C ALA A 14 18.15 10.85 -0.37
N GLY A 15 17.14 10.77 -1.23
CA GLY A 15 15.86 11.45 -1.02
C GLY A 15 15.08 10.83 0.14
N ASN A 16 14.19 11.61 0.73
CA ASN A 16 13.27 11.14 1.76
C ASN A 16 11.84 11.60 1.49
N LEU A 17 10.89 10.74 1.84
CA LEU A 17 9.48 11.08 1.91
C LEU A 17 9.14 11.48 3.34
N ASP A 18 8.50 12.63 3.50
CA ASP A 18 8.01 13.11 4.79
C ASP A 18 6.68 13.83 4.58
N VAL A 19 5.57 13.16 4.89
CA VAL A 19 4.23 13.73 4.79
C VAL A 19 3.73 14.12 6.17
N LYS A 20 3.21 15.34 6.30
CA LYS A 20 2.62 15.85 7.54
C LYS A 20 1.17 16.21 7.32
N LEU A 21 0.34 15.87 8.31
CA LEU A 21 -1.04 16.33 8.42
C LEU A 21 -1.08 17.52 9.35
N MET A 22 -1.47 18.67 8.81
CA MET A 22 -1.67 19.90 9.60
C MET A 22 -3.15 20.12 9.82
N TYR A 23 -3.54 20.59 11.01
CA TYR A 23 -4.91 20.91 11.35
C TYR A 23 -5.07 22.28 11.97
N SER A 24 -6.25 22.85 11.80
CA SER A 24 -6.66 24.12 12.39
C SER A 24 -8.15 24.10 12.71
N THR A 25 -8.56 24.89 13.71
CA THR A 25 -9.97 25.15 14.05
C THR A 25 -10.38 26.59 13.70
N ASP A 26 -9.43 27.44 13.37
CA ASP A 26 -9.63 28.86 13.11
C ASP A 26 -9.14 29.34 11.73
N MET A 27 -8.46 28.46 10.98
CA MET A 27 -7.80 28.75 9.70
C MET A 27 -6.63 29.74 9.80
N GLN A 28 -6.21 30.10 11.00
CA GLN A 28 -5.09 31.03 11.25
C GLN A 28 -3.92 30.31 11.90
N THR A 29 -4.20 29.48 12.90
CA THR A 29 -3.20 28.72 13.63
C THR A 29 -3.19 27.27 13.17
N TRP A 30 -2.09 26.84 12.58
CA TRP A 30 -1.89 25.46 12.09
C TRP A 30 -0.97 24.69 13.01
N LYS A 31 -1.35 23.46 13.34
CA LYS A 31 -0.59 22.53 14.18
C LYS A 31 -0.41 21.22 13.46
N GLU A 32 0.72 20.56 13.66
CA GLU A 32 0.94 19.20 13.17
C GLU A 32 0.10 18.20 13.98
N ALA A 33 -0.64 17.36 13.30
CA ALA A 33 -1.37 16.26 13.92
C ALA A 33 -0.41 15.11 14.25
N THR A 34 -0.58 14.55 15.43
CA THR A 34 0.14 13.36 15.90
C THR A 34 -0.85 12.25 16.23
N ASP A 35 -0.37 11.07 16.59
CA ASP A 35 -1.20 9.95 17.06
C ASP A 35 -1.99 10.27 18.35
N GLN A 36 -1.63 11.32 19.08
CA GLN A 36 -2.33 11.81 20.28
C GLN A 36 -3.34 12.93 19.97
N THR A 37 -3.37 13.43 18.73
CA THR A 37 -4.26 14.54 18.35
C THR A 37 -5.70 14.06 18.16
N LYS A 38 -6.63 14.68 18.90
CA LYS A 38 -8.07 14.47 18.70
C LYS A 38 -8.63 15.62 17.85
N LEU A 39 -9.04 15.30 16.65
CA LEU A 39 -9.58 16.26 15.69
C LEU A 39 -11.07 16.57 15.95
N PHE A 40 -11.79 15.62 16.54
CA PHE A 40 -13.21 15.74 16.85
C PHE A 40 -13.41 15.59 18.36
N ASP A 41 -14.48 16.21 18.89
CA ASP A 41 -14.79 16.19 20.32
C ASP A 41 -15.43 14.83 20.71
N ASP A 42 -14.72 14.06 21.53
CA ASP A 42 -15.20 12.77 22.04
C ASP A 42 -16.42 12.89 22.97
N ASN A 43 -16.66 14.05 23.55
CA ASN A 43 -17.72 14.31 24.51
C ASN A 43 -18.96 14.95 23.85
N ALA A 44 -18.93 15.16 22.56
CA ALA A 44 -20.03 15.76 21.84
C ALA A 44 -21.29 14.90 21.93
N LEU A 45 -22.42 15.53 22.24
CA LEU A 45 -23.74 14.94 22.14
C LEU A 45 -24.27 15.21 20.73
N TRP A 46 -24.42 14.15 19.96
CA TRP A 46 -24.91 14.25 18.59
C TRP A 46 -26.42 14.36 18.58
N GLU A 47 -26.92 15.51 18.15
CA GLU A 47 -28.31 15.82 17.96
C GLU A 47 -28.57 16.40 16.56
N PRO A 48 -29.82 16.41 16.06
CA PRO A 48 -30.14 16.93 14.75
C PRO A 48 -29.61 18.36 14.54
N GLY A 49 -28.82 18.55 13.50
CA GLY A 49 -28.15 19.81 13.16
C GLY A 49 -26.81 20.06 13.83
N TYR A 50 -26.38 19.21 14.79
CA TYR A 50 -25.03 19.32 15.35
C TYR A 50 -23.98 19.06 14.28
N THR A 51 -22.96 19.90 14.26
CA THR A 51 -21.91 19.91 13.22
C THR A 51 -20.55 20.14 13.84
N GLN A 52 -19.59 19.32 13.51
CA GLN A 52 -18.18 19.53 13.83
C GLN A 52 -17.40 19.73 12.53
N VAL A 53 -16.46 20.67 12.55
CA VAL A 53 -15.59 21.00 11.40
C VAL A 53 -14.15 21.12 11.89
N VAL A 54 -13.25 20.49 11.17
CA VAL A 54 -11.80 20.68 11.29
C VAL A 54 -11.25 21.06 9.93
N TYR A 55 -10.27 21.95 9.91
CA TYR A 55 -9.58 22.35 8.70
C TYR A 55 -8.24 21.64 8.64
N LEU A 56 -7.93 21.08 7.49
CA LEU A 56 -6.75 20.28 7.24
C LEU A 56 -5.94 20.81 6.08
N LYS A 57 -4.65 20.58 6.09
CA LYS A 57 -3.77 20.62 4.93
C LYS A 57 -2.70 19.56 5.04
N ILE A 58 -2.24 19.09 3.91
CA ILE A 58 -1.19 18.09 3.79
C ILE A 58 0.09 18.80 3.36
N VAL A 59 1.20 18.50 4.02
CA VAL A 59 2.50 19.10 3.73
C VAL A 59 3.47 18.01 3.32
N ASN A 60 4.13 18.19 2.19
CA ASN A 60 5.30 17.41 1.83
C ASN A 60 6.54 18.08 2.43
N ALA A 61 6.96 17.62 3.60
CA ALA A 61 8.15 18.11 4.28
C ALA A 61 9.44 17.40 3.83
N GLY A 62 9.33 16.42 2.92
CA GLY A 62 10.42 15.70 2.31
C GLY A 62 11.06 16.46 1.15
N ASN A 63 12.07 15.84 0.55
CA ASN A 63 12.81 16.38 -0.60
C ASN A 63 12.53 15.60 -1.91
N LEU A 64 11.53 14.72 -1.91
CA LEU A 64 11.00 14.05 -3.10
C LEU A 64 9.54 14.43 -3.32
N ALA A 65 9.10 14.51 -4.57
CA ALA A 65 7.68 14.63 -4.86
C ALA A 65 6.93 13.37 -4.38
N LEU A 66 5.75 13.57 -3.83
CA LEU A 66 4.90 12.50 -3.34
C LEU A 66 3.49 12.61 -3.91
N LYS A 67 2.78 11.50 -3.88
CA LYS A 67 1.32 11.47 -4.01
C LYS A 67 0.73 10.93 -2.71
N TYR A 68 -0.40 11.47 -2.31
CA TYR A 68 -1.09 11.10 -1.09
C TYR A 68 -2.58 10.87 -1.31
N GLU A 69 -3.16 10.12 -0.39
CA GLU A 69 -4.61 10.00 -0.19
C GLU A 69 -4.91 10.11 1.30
N ALA A 70 -6.09 10.59 1.65
CA ALA A 70 -6.54 10.71 3.03
C ALA A 70 -7.88 9.98 3.23
N GLY A 71 -8.03 9.35 4.37
CA GLY A 71 -9.24 8.61 4.75
C GLY A 71 -9.32 8.43 6.26
N PHE A 72 -10.27 7.65 6.73
CA PHE A 72 -10.32 7.31 8.14
C PHE A 72 -9.31 6.24 8.52
N SER A 73 -8.83 6.33 9.76
CA SER A 73 -7.91 5.34 10.32
C SER A 73 -8.54 3.95 10.42
N LYS A 74 -7.70 2.92 10.38
CA LYS A 74 -8.11 1.51 10.54
C LYS A 74 -8.76 1.20 11.89
N ASN A 75 -8.60 2.09 12.87
CA ASN A 75 -9.13 1.93 14.22
C ASN A 75 -10.61 2.30 14.37
N TYR A 76 -11.24 2.80 13.29
CA TYR A 76 -12.67 3.11 13.30
C TYR A 76 -13.49 1.90 13.67
N THR A 77 -14.30 2.05 14.71
CA THR A 77 -15.29 1.05 15.13
C THR A 77 -16.60 1.72 15.45
N SER A 78 -17.70 1.04 15.11
CA SER A 78 -19.05 1.47 15.44
C SER A 78 -19.77 0.34 16.16
N ASN A 79 -20.35 0.63 17.31
CA ASN A 79 -21.20 -0.32 17.99
C ASN A 79 -22.68 0.09 17.89
N ARG A 80 -23.56 -0.90 17.92
CA ARG A 80 -24.99 -0.65 17.93
C ARG A 80 -25.50 -0.41 19.34
N GLY A 81 -26.45 0.51 19.46
CA GLY A 81 -27.20 0.78 20.65
C GLY A 81 -28.70 0.48 20.47
N LYS A 82 -29.49 0.81 21.47
CA LYS A 82 -30.95 0.88 21.37
C LYS A 82 -31.38 2.34 21.43
N ASN A 83 -32.30 2.72 20.54
CA ASN A 83 -32.91 4.05 20.56
C ASN A 83 -34.04 4.12 21.63
N VAL A 84 -34.63 5.29 21.78
CA VAL A 84 -35.72 5.52 22.73
C VAL A 84 -36.99 4.71 22.43
N ASN A 85 -37.14 4.28 21.17
CA ASN A 85 -38.27 3.41 20.76
C ASN A 85 -37.98 1.92 21.00
N GLY A 86 -36.80 1.57 21.50
CA GLY A 86 -36.37 0.18 21.75
C GLY A 86 -35.72 -0.52 20.54
N ASP A 87 -35.59 0.14 19.40
CA ASP A 87 -35.02 -0.42 18.20
C ASP A 87 -33.47 -0.39 18.23
N TRP A 88 -32.86 -1.37 17.59
CA TRP A 88 -31.40 -1.38 17.41
C TRP A 88 -30.98 -0.40 16.33
N TYR A 89 -29.98 0.42 16.63
CA TYR A 89 -29.45 1.40 15.68
C TYR A 89 -27.94 1.54 15.81
N ARG A 90 -27.33 2.18 14.81
CA ARG A 90 -25.94 2.69 14.83
C ARG A 90 -25.98 4.18 14.55
N VAL A 91 -25.33 4.97 15.37
CA VAL A 91 -25.32 6.45 15.23
C VAL A 91 -24.68 6.91 13.94
N ASP A 92 -23.64 6.22 13.47
CA ASP A 92 -22.96 6.54 12.22
C ASP A 92 -23.85 6.41 10.96
N ASN A 93 -24.91 5.58 11.00
CA ASN A 93 -25.87 5.53 9.91
C ASN A 93 -26.66 6.84 9.71
N TYR A 94 -26.69 7.69 10.73
CA TYR A 94 -27.37 8.98 10.75
C TYR A 94 -26.42 10.17 10.66
N LEU A 95 -25.12 9.92 10.63
CA LEU A 95 -24.10 10.95 10.48
C LEU A 95 -23.65 11.07 9.03
N LYS A 96 -23.47 12.31 8.60
CA LYS A 96 -22.93 12.65 7.31
C LYS A 96 -21.53 13.21 7.47
N ILE A 97 -20.69 12.93 6.49
CA ILE A 97 -19.35 13.49 6.39
C ILE A 97 -19.12 14.01 4.98
N GLY A 98 -18.40 15.11 4.87
CA GLY A 98 -17.96 15.64 3.60
C GLY A 98 -16.74 16.52 3.73
N THR A 99 -16.16 16.87 2.59
CA THR A 99 -14.98 17.73 2.49
C THR A 99 -15.24 18.87 1.52
N ALA A 100 -14.61 20.01 1.77
CA ALA A 100 -14.63 21.12 0.84
C ALA A 100 -13.33 21.92 0.95
N GLU A 101 -12.72 22.26 -0.18
CA GLU A 101 -11.63 23.23 -0.21
C GLU A 101 -12.15 24.59 0.26
N THR A 102 -11.38 25.27 1.08
CA THR A 102 -11.75 26.58 1.59
C THR A 102 -10.52 27.37 2.00
N ALA A 103 -10.49 28.65 1.63
CA ALA A 103 -9.44 29.58 2.07
C ALA A 103 -9.76 30.25 3.42
N THR A 104 -10.99 30.11 3.91
CA THR A 104 -11.45 30.78 5.12
C THR A 104 -12.31 29.86 5.99
N LYS A 105 -12.38 30.17 7.28
CA LYS A 105 -13.27 29.50 8.21
C LYS A 105 -14.73 29.77 7.83
N PHE A 106 -15.57 28.74 7.85
CA PHE A 106 -17.02 28.89 7.66
C PHE A 106 -17.64 29.65 8.84
N ALA A 107 -18.60 30.55 8.53
CA ALA A 107 -19.26 31.38 9.51
C ALA A 107 -20.34 30.63 10.31
N ASN A 108 -21.01 29.67 9.68
CA ASN A 108 -22.11 28.90 10.26
C ASN A 108 -22.20 27.50 9.63
N ARG A 109 -23.06 26.65 10.18
CA ARG A 109 -23.22 25.24 9.74
C ARG A 109 -23.86 25.13 8.37
N GLU A 110 -24.72 26.06 8.00
CA GLU A 110 -25.43 26.07 6.70
C GLU A 110 -24.43 26.31 5.56
N ASP A 111 -23.43 27.17 5.78
CA ASP A 111 -22.31 27.35 4.85
C ASP A 111 -21.47 26.07 4.72
N VAL A 112 -21.23 25.38 5.82
CA VAL A 112 -20.52 24.09 5.82
C VAL A 112 -21.27 23.05 5.01
N TRP A 113 -22.57 22.86 5.28
CA TRP A 113 -23.39 21.85 4.59
C TRP A 113 -23.47 22.13 3.09
N SER A 114 -23.62 23.39 2.70
CA SER A 114 -23.60 23.79 1.28
C SER A 114 -22.27 23.48 0.62
N ALA A 115 -21.17 23.76 1.29
CA ALA A 115 -19.82 23.54 0.75
C ALA A 115 -19.49 22.06 0.54
N ILE A 116 -19.88 21.19 1.50
CA ILE A 116 -19.58 19.75 1.44
C ILE A 116 -20.61 18.93 0.65
N ALA A 117 -21.69 19.53 0.16
CA ALA A 117 -22.81 18.80 -0.44
C ALA A 117 -22.40 17.87 -1.60
N ALA A 118 -21.41 18.27 -2.40
CA ALA A 118 -20.93 17.48 -3.53
C ALA A 118 -20.11 16.23 -3.12
N THR A 119 -19.52 16.25 -1.93
CA THR A 119 -18.66 15.18 -1.41
C THR A 119 -19.32 14.38 -0.29
N GLU A 120 -20.55 14.75 0.09
CA GLU A 120 -21.27 14.20 1.22
C GLU A 120 -21.48 12.69 1.10
N LYS A 121 -21.15 11.97 2.17
CA LYS A 121 -21.33 10.52 2.32
C LYS A 121 -21.87 10.22 3.72
N THR A 122 -22.50 9.07 3.89
CA THR A 122 -22.79 8.56 5.24
C THR A 122 -21.50 8.14 5.91
N LEU A 123 -21.32 8.49 7.18
CA LEU A 123 -20.14 8.13 7.95
C LEU A 123 -19.97 6.61 8.02
N ALA A 124 -18.84 6.11 7.58
CA ALA A 124 -18.50 4.69 7.57
C ALA A 124 -16.98 4.49 7.62
N LYS A 125 -16.57 3.28 7.96
CA LYS A 125 -15.16 2.91 8.15
C LYS A 125 -14.27 3.22 6.95
N ASP A 126 -14.76 3.00 5.73
CA ASP A 126 -13.96 3.05 4.51
C ASP A 126 -14.16 4.35 3.70
N VAL A 127 -14.61 5.41 4.36
CA VAL A 127 -14.80 6.70 3.70
C VAL A 127 -13.45 7.34 3.40
N MET A 128 -13.20 7.60 2.12
CA MET A 128 -12.07 8.40 1.65
C MET A 128 -12.45 9.88 1.65
N LEU A 129 -11.51 10.72 2.10
CA LEU A 129 -11.63 12.18 2.18
C LEU A 129 -11.04 12.86 0.94
N THR A 130 -10.21 12.16 0.18
CA THR A 130 -9.67 12.59 -1.12
C THR A 130 -10.32 11.80 -2.25
N ASP A 131 -10.40 12.39 -3.43
CA ASP A 131 -10.80 11.71 -4.66
C ASP A 131 -9.56 11.20 -5.37
N GLY A 132 -9.12 9.99 -4.96
CA GLY A 132 -7.89 9.38 -5.45
C GLY A 132 -6.60 10.01 -4.90
N TRP A 133 -5.51 9.76 -5.62
CA TRP A 133 -4.18 10.22 -5.27
C TRP A 133 -3.93 11.65 -5.73
N ILE A 134 -3.43 12.50 -4.84
CA ILE A 134 -3.09 13.90 -5.11
C ILE A 134 -1.57 14.06 -5.01
N THR A 135 -0.95 14.72 -5.99
CA THR A 135 0.51 14.92 -6.03
C THR A 135 0.91 16.24 -5.39
N LEU A 136 1.98 16.20 -4.57
CA LEU A 136 2.67 17.36 -4.01
C LEU A 136 4.14 17.29 -4.34
N LYS A 137 4.72 18.37 -4.88
CA LYS A 137 6.17 18.48 -5.05
C LYS A 137 6.88 18.60 -3.71
N ALA A 138 8.19 18.40 -3.72
CA ALA A 138 9.01 18.60 -2.54
C ALA A 138 8.80 20.00 -1.93
N GLY A 139 8.49 20.07 -0.64
CA GLY A 139 8.26 21.31 0.10
C GLY A 139 6.90 21.99 -0.16
N GLU A 140 6.04 21.43 -1.01
CA GLU A 140 4.68 21.95 -1.25
C GLU A 140 3.68 21.52 -0.17
N GLU A 141 2.62 22.30 -0.03
CA GLU A 141 1.45 21.97 0.77
C GLU A 141 0.17 22.00 -0.07
N SER A 142 -0.82 21.22 0.33
CA SER A 142 -2.13 21.22 -0.31
C SER A 142 -2.88 22.51 -0.02
N GLU A 143 -3.85 22.86 -0.87
CA GLU A 143 -4.86 23.83 -0.45
C GLU A 143 -5.56 23.34 0.82
N PRO A 144 -5.90 24.28 1.74
CA PRO A 144 -6.65 23.94 2.93
C PRO A 144 -8.04 23.43 2.57
N PHE A 145 -8.50 22.40 3.28
CA PHE A 145 -9.85 21.87 3.14
C PHE A 145 -10.50 21.59 4.49
N ALA A 146 -11.81 21.78 4.54
CA ALA A 146 -12.61 21.41 5.68
C ALA A 146 -12.98 19.94 5.61
N VAL A 147 -12.99 19.27 6.77
CA VAL A 147 -13.66 17.98 6.99
C VAL A 147 -14.76 18.22 7.99
N ALA A 148 -16.00 17.99 7.61
CA ALA A 148 -17.15 18.20 8.47
C ALA A 148 -17.93 16.91 8.69
N ILE A 149 -18.34 16.69 9.94
CA ILE A 149 -19.27 15.63 10.32
C ILE A 149 -20.49 16.30 10.93
N TYR A 150 -21.68 15.89 10.51
CA TYR A 150 -22.91 16.44 11.05
C TYR A 150 -24.06 15.42 11.09
N MET A 151 -25.04 15.69 11.96
CA MET A 151 -26.32 14.97 11.96
C MET A 151 -27.38 15.82 11.24
N PRO A 152 -27.99 15.32 10.15
CA PRO A 152 -29.05 16.05 9.45
C PRO A 152 -30.19 16.44 10.36
N THR A 153 -30.81 17.61 10.14
CA THR A 153 -31.95 18.08 10.91
C THR A 153 -33.23 17.23 10.72
N SER A 154 -33.26 16.40 9.68
CA SER A 154 -34.34 15.44 9.42
C SER A 154 -34.29 14.17 10.26
N VAL A 155 -33.18 13.94 10.99
CA VAL A 155 -33.04 12.79 11.87
C VAL A 155 -33.90 13.00 13.12
N GLY A 156 -34.66 11.98 13.48
CA GLY A 156 -35.58 12.03 14.62
C GLY A 156 -35.18 11.10 15.76
N ASN A 157 -36.18 10.56 16.45
CA ASN A 157 -35.98 9.68 17.60
C ASN A 157 -35.31 8.34 17.26
N GLU A 158 -35.22 7.97 16.01
CA GLU A 158 -34.50 6.79 15.52
C GLU A 158 -33.01 6.82 15.86
N ALA A 159 -32.43 8.01 16.01
CA ALA A 159 -31.03 8.18 16.43
C ALA A 159 -30.86 8.59 17.90
N ASN A 160 -31.94 8.81 18.64
CA ASN A 160 -31.90 9.12 20.07
C ASN A 160 -31.61 7.87 20.90
N ALA A 161 -30.52 7.89 21.64
CA ALA A 161 -30.11 6.78 22.49
C ALA A 161 -31.08 6.54 23.67
N SER A 162 -31.38 5.29 23.95
CA SER A 162 -31.96 4.92 25.24
C SER A 162 -30.91 5.09 26.34
N ARG A 163 -31.35 5.41 27.57
CA ARG A 163 -30.50 5.71 28.73
C ARG A 163 -29.40 4.67 29.00
N HIS A 164 -29.66 3.40 28.69
CA HIS A 164 -28.76 2.30 29.10
C HIS A 164 -27.98 1.65 27.99
N ARG A 165 -28.21 2.01 26.72
CA ARG A 165 -27.56 1.38 25.56
C ARG A 165 -27.32 2.37 24.43
N PRO A 166 -26.45 3.37 24.63
CA PRO A 166 -26.11 4.28 23.56
C PRO A 166 -25.32 3.57 22.44
N SER A 167 -25.55 3.97 21.21
CA SER A 167 -24.65 3.67 20.09
C SER A 167 -23.49 4.64 20.14
N SER A 168 -22.30 4.20 19.75
CA SER A 168 -21.12 5.06 19.68
C SER A 168 -20.22 4.70 18.52
N VAL A 169 -19.44 5.67 18.09
CA VAL A 169 -18.32 5.54 17.18
C VAL A 169 -17.04 5.83 17.97
N SER A 170 -16.01 5.02 17.77
CA SER A 170 -14.71 5.22 18.38
C SER A 170 -13.59 4.99 17.37
N GLY A 171 -12.40 5.49 17.65
CA GLY A 171 -11.25 5.42 16.75
C GLY A 171 -11.42 6.25 15.48
N LEU A 172 -12.23 7.30 15.53
CA LEU A 172 -12.43 8.22 14.43
C LEU A 172 -11.20 9.12 14.30
N GLY A 173 -10.23 8.69 13.53
CA GLY A 173 -9.01 9.41 13.21
C GLY A 173 -8.85 9.55 11.70
N ILE A 174 -8.04 10.51 11.27
CA ILE A 174 -7.68 10.71 9.86
C ILE A 174 -6.28 10.15 9.64
N GLU A 175 -6.14 9.31 8.62
CA GLU A 175 -4.89 8.72 8.17
C GLU A 175 -4.55 9.26 6.79
N VAL A 176 -3.34 9.78 6.63
CA VAL A 176 -2.78 10.18 5.34
C VAL A 176 -1.77 9.12 4.92
N ARG A 177 -1.96 8.58 3.74
CA ARG A 177 -1.02 7.66 3.10
C ARG A 177 -0.29 8.40 2.00
N ALA A 178 1.01 8.28 1.96
CA ALA A 178 1.83 8.89 0.92
C ALA A 178 2.80 7.88 0.32
N THR A 179 3.08 8.05 -0.96
CA THR A 179 4.11 7.32 -1.68
C THR A 179 4.83 8.28 -2.63
N GLN A 180 6.01 7.91 -3.09
CA GLN A 180 6.75 8.73 -4.04
C GLN A 180 5.94 8.93 -5.33
N ALA A 181 5.97 10.13 -5.88
CA ALA A 181 5.42 10.39 -7.21
C ALA A 181 6.31 9.76 -8.28
N THR A 182 5.69 9.21 -9.32
CA THR A 182 6.41 8.54 -10.41
C THR A 182 6.92 9.49 -11.50
N VAL A 183 6.52 10.75 -11.44
CA VAL A 183 6.94 11.81 -12.39
C VAL A 183 7.18 13.10 -11.63
N GLU A 184 8.33 13.69 -11.82
CA GLU A 184 8.74 14.97 -11.24
C GLU A 184 9.14 15.94 -12.34
N SER A 185 8.80 17.22 -12.17
CA SER A 185 9.07 18.26 -13.17
C SER A 185 10.46 18.91 -13.04
N ASP A 186 11.21 18.55 -12.02
CA ASP A 186 12.53 19.11 -11.68
C ASP A 186 13.69 18.15 -11.98
N SER A 187 13.39 16.95 -12.48
CA SER A 187 14.40 15.97 -12.91
C SER A 187 14.81 16.17 -14.37
N PHE A 188 15.97 15.65 -14.74
CA PHE A 188 16.43 15.63 -16.11
C PHE A 188 15.41 14.91 -17.00
N ASP A 189 14.92 15.55 -18.06
CA ASP A 189 13.83 15.10 -18.96
C ASP A 189 12.43 14.93 -18.32
N ASN A 190 12.22 15.35 -17.09
CA ASN A 190 10.97 15.23 -16.33
C ASN A 190 10.44 13.79 -16.18
N ASN A 191 11.30 12.78 -16.27
CA ASN A 191 10.95 11.36 -16.19
C ASN A 191 11.81 10.61 -15.17
N TYR A 192 12.43 11.33 -14.25
CA TYR A 192 13.32 10.78 -13.24
C TYR A 192 12.70 9.55 -12.53
N ASP A 193 11.44 9.65 -12.16
CA ASP A 193 10.71 8.59 -11.47
C ASP A 193 9.70 7.86 -12.34
N ALA A 194 9.78 7.99 -13.67
CA ALA A 194 8.80 7.35 -14.57
C ALA A 194 8.66 5.84 -14.32
N ASN A 195 9.75 5.21 -13.82
CA ASN A 195 9.80 3.80 -13.45
C ASN A 195 9.81 3.58 -11.93
N ALA A 196 9.72 4.63 -11.11
CA ALA A 196 9.62 4.46 -9.65
C ALA A 196 8.28 3.81 -9.32
N ALA A 197 8.34 2.56 -8.96
CA ALA A 197 7.16 1.78 -8.63
C ALA A 197 6.67 2.12 -7.22
N THR A 198 5.37 2.19 -7.07
CA THR A 198 4.73 2.28 -5.74
C THR A 198 5.17 1.11 -4.89
N VAL A 199 5.71 1.38 -3.69
CA VAL A 199 5.98 0.31 -2.73
C VAL A 199 4.65 -0.16 -2.16
N LEU A 200 4.27 -1.38 -2.49
CA LEU A 200 3.10 -2.03 -1.96
C LEU A 200 3.50 -2.90 -0.76
N ASN A 201 2.58 -3.06 0.18
CA ASN A 201 2.68 -4.14 1.15
C ASN A 201 2.42 -5.48 0.44
N ARG A 202 2.73 -6.60 1.14
CA ARG A 202 2.38 -7.94 0.69
C ARG A 202 1.00 -7.99 0.03
N VAL A 203 0.92 -8.65 -1.12
CA VAL A 203 -0.34 -8.96 -1.79
C VAL A 203 -0.67 -10.45 -1.66
N GLU A 204 -1.95 -10.75 -1.47
CA GLU A 204 -2.47 -12.12 -1.42
C GLU A 204 -3.77 -12.21 -2.21
N TYR A 205 -3.85 -13.22 -3.09
CA TYR A 205 -5.03 -13.48 -3.90
C TYR A 205 -5.46 -14.94 -3.75
N THR A 206 -6.77 -15.17 -3.62
CA THR A 206 -7.35 -16.51 -3.40
C THR A 206 -8.06 -17.06 -4.62
N ASP A 207 -8.47 -16.20 -5.52
CA ASP A 207 -9.19 -16.55 -6.75
C ASP A 207 -9.00 -15.47 -7.84
N GLY A 208 -9.55 -15.69 -9.01
CA GLY A 208 -9.53 -14.72 -10.11
C GLY A 208 -8.19 -14.56 -10.80
N GLU A 209 -8.15 -13.63 -11.76
CA GLU A 209 -6.94 -13.27 -12.52
C GLU A 209 -6.45 -11.89 -12.08
N HIS A 210 -5.16 -11.81 -11.73
CA HIS A 210 -4.54 -10.59 -11.19
C HIS A 210 -3.21 -10.31 -11.87
N THR A 211 -2.93 -9.04 -12.11
CA THR A 211 -1.61 -8.59 -12.57
C THR A 211 -0.96 -7.77 -11.46
N VAL A 212 0.28 -8.14 -11.12
CA VAL A 212 1.10 -7.48 -10.11
C VAL A 212 2.21 -6.72 -10.83
N THR A 213 2.30 -5.43 -10.54
CA THR A 213 3.34 -4.52 -11.04
C THR A 213 3.90 -3.69 -9.90
N GLY A 214 5.07 -3.08 -10.09
CA GLY A 214 5.66 -2.20 -9.10
C GLY A 214 6.41 -2.93 -7.99
N ASN A 215 6.83 -2.18 -6.95
CA ASN A 215 7.62 -2.71 -5.84
C ASN A 215 6.73 -3.28 -4.74
N ILE A 216 7.05 -4.47 -4.26
CA ILE A 216 6.37 -5.09 -3.11
C ILE A 216 7.42 -5.49 -2.08
N GLN A 217 7.19 -5.07 -0.84
CA GLN A 217 8.01 -5.46 0.30
C GLN A 217 7.14 -6.15 1.35
N ALA A 218 7.52 -7.36 1.74
CA ALA A 218 6.85 -8.09 2.79
C ALA A 218 7.67 -8.06 4.09
N ASN A 219 6.94 -7.97 5.21
CA ASN A 219 7.48 -8.16 6.54
C ASN A 219 6.96 -9.49 7.11
N GLY A 220 7.85 -10.32 7.63
CA GLY A 220 7.49 -11.61 8.24
C GLY A 220 7.64 -12.80 7.30
N THR A 221 7.00 -13.91 7.64
CA THR A 221 7.22 -15.24 7.03
C THR A 221 6.42 -15.50 5.76
N ALA A 222 5.41 -14.70 5.47
CA ALA A 222 4.59 -14.86 4.28
C ALA A 222 5.24 -14.17 3.07
N GLY A 223 4.99 -14.67 1.87
CA GLY A 223 5.53 -14.13 0.63
C GLY A 223 5.14 -12.68 0.37
N ALA A 224 5.99 -11.94 -0.33
CA ALA A 224 5.62 -10.62 -0.83
C ALA A 224 4.43 -10.72 -1.79
N ILE A 225 4.45 -11.74 -2.65
CA ILE A 225 3.33 -12.15 -3.50
C ILE A 225 2.91 -13.55 -3.08
N HIS A 226 1.66 -13.71 -2.69
CA HIS A 226 1.09 -15.00 -2.31
C HIS A 226 -0.16 -15.31 -3.13
N GLY A 227 -0.11 -16.39 -3.90
CA GLY A 227 -1.26 -16.99 -4.54
C GLY A 227 -1.73 -18.23 -3.79
N THR A 228 -3.03 -18.33 -3.52
CA THR A 228 -3.64 -19.52 -2.91
C THR A 228 -4.97 -19.82 -3.58
N GLY A 229 -5.68 -20.85 -3.14
CA GLY A 229 -6.96 -21.26 -3.73
C GLY A 229 -6.84 -21.57 -5.21
N THR A 230 -7.47 -20.79 -6.08
CA THR A 230 -7.46 -20.91 -7.54
C THR A 230 -6.97 -19.63 -8.23
N ALA A 231 -6.30 -18.74 -7.50
CA ALA A 231 -5.81 -17.48 -8.05
C ALA A 231 -4.82 -17.72 -9.20
N LYS A 232 -4.93 -16.88 -10.24
CA LYS A 232 -3.96 -16.78 -11.34
C LYS A 232 -3.31 -15.41 -11.30
N ILE A 233 -2.01 -15.39 -11.08
CA ILE A 233 -1.26 -14.14 -10.88
C ILE A 233 -0.20 -14.02 -11.98
N THR A 234 -0.18 -12.87 -12.65
CA THR A 234 0.93 -12.49 -13.54
C THR A 234 1.74 -11.39 -12.87
N VAL A 235 3.01 -11.67 -12.58
CA VAL A 235 3.96 -10.66 -12.13
C VAL A 235 4.60 -10.07 -13.37
N ASP A 236 4.15 -8.87 -13.75
CA ASP A 236 4.54 -8.23 -15.00
C ASP A 236 5.35 -6.95 -14.74
N ALA A 237 6.67 -7.09 -14.72
CA ALA A 237 7.63 -5.99 -14.61
C ALA A 237 8.21 -5.58 -15.98
N THR A 238 7.54 -5.89 -17.09
CA THR A 238 8.02 -5.55 -18.44
C THR A 238 7.77 -4.08 -18.79
N THR A 239 6.71 -3.49 -18.29
CA THR A 239 6.34 -2.08 -18.48
C THR A 239 6.62 -1.21 -17.26
N VAL A 240 6.44 -1.77 -16.08
CA VAL A 240 6.77 -1.15 -14.79
C VAL A 240 7.74 -2.06 -14.07
N TYR A 241 9.01 -1.62 -13.99
CA TYR A 241 10.03 -2.35 -13.28
C TYR A 241 9.63 -2.54 -11.81
N GLY A 242 9.82 -3.75 -11.27
CA GLY A 242 9.42 -4.07 -9.91
C GLY A 242 10.48 -4.87 -9.16
N THR A 243 10.63 -4.55 -7.87
CA THR A 243 11.41 -5.30 -6.90
C THR A 243 10.49 -5.98 -5.90
N TYR A 244 10.67 -7.27 -5.69
CA TYR A 244 9.84 -8.09 -4.84
C TYR A 244 10.70 -8.68 -3.73
N VAL A 245 10.62 -8.06 -2.54
CA VAL A 245 11.52 -8.34 -1.44
C VAL A 245 10.74 -8.86 -0.23
N SER A 246 11.22 -9.94 0.36
CA SER A 246 10.79 -10.36 1.69
C SER A 246 11.90 -10.09 2.72
N ASN A 247 11.55 -9.44 3.81
CA ASN A 247 12.47 -9.20 4.93
C ASN A 247 12.79 -10.48 5.73
N TYR A 248 12.23 -11.62 5.35
CA TYR A 248 12.48 -12.90 6.02
C TYR A 248 12.74 -14.03 5.03
N ALA A 249 11.75 -14.46 4.28
CA ALA A 249 11.85 -15.66 3.44
C ALA A 249 11.37 -15.40 2.00
N MET A 250 10.15 -15.81 1.69
CA MET A 250 9.66 -15.89 0.33
C MET A 250 9.35 -14.52 -0.29
N ALA A 251 9.89 -14.25 -1.46
CA ALA A 251 9.39 -13.16 -2.31
C ALA A 251 8.08 -13.60 -3.01
N VAL A 252 8.02 -14.85 -3.46
CA VAL A 252 6.81 -15.42 -4.08
C VAL A 252 6.48 -16.76 -3.44
N CYS A 253 5.22 -16.94 -3.08
CA CYS A 253 4.66 -18.18 -2.58
C CYS A 253 3.39 -18.54 -3.37
N ALA A 254 3.31 -19.77 -3.85
CA ALA A 254 2.12 -20.33 -4.47
C ALA A 254 1.66 -21.59 -3.69
N SER A 255 0.39 -21.65 -3.33
CA SER A 255 -0.21 -22.76 -2.60
C SER A 255 -1.55 -23.18 -3.17
N SER A 256 -2.10 -24.30 -2.70
CA SER A 256 -3.36 -24.89 -3.14
C SER A 256 -3.35 -25.25 -4.64
N ARG A 257 -4.09 -24.56 -5.48
CA ARG A 257 -4.14 -24.77 -6.94
C ARG A 257 -3.87 -23.47 -7.69
N SER A 258 -3.21 -22.51 -7.04
CA SER A 258 -2.88 -21.25 -7.66
C SER A 258 -1.83 -21.40 -8.76
N GLU A 259 -1.85 -20.48 -9.70
CA GLU A 259 -0.90 -20.39 -10.81
C GLU A 259 -0.25 -19.01 -10.81
N ILE A 260 1.08 -18.94 -10.85
CA ILE A 260 1.82 -17.69 -10.90
C ILE A 260 2.74 -17.68 -12.11
N ILE A 261 2.68 -16.64 -12.94
CA ILE A 261 3.60 -16.41 -14.05
C ILE A 261 4.47 -15.20 -13.72
N ILE A 262 5.78 -15.37 -13.74
CA ILE A 262 6.76 -14.30 -13.50
C ILE A 262 7.41 -13.92 -14.83
N LYS A 263 7.08 -12.73 -15.34
CA LYS A 263 7.62 -12.21 -16.61
C LYS A 263 8.88 -11.36 -16.43
N GLY A 264 9.11 -10.84 -15.25
CA GLY A 264 10.28 -10.00 -14.96
C GLY A 264 10.29 -9.47 -13.54
N GLY A 265 11.28 -8.63 -13.23
CA GLY A 265 11.48 -8.00 -11.92
C GLY A 265 12.70 -8.54 -11.17
N GLU A 266 13.00 -7.95 -10.03
CA GLU A 266 14.05 -8.41 -9.11
C GLU A 266 13.45 -9.04 -7.86
N PHE A 267 13.94 -10.23 -7.51
CA PHE A 267 13.46 -11.01 -6.37
C PHE A 267 14.58 -11.25 -5.39
N ALA A 268 14.38 -10.86 -4.13
CA ALA A 268 15.36 -11.04 -3.07
C ALA A 268 14.69 -11.37 -1.72
N ASN A 269 15.45 -11.97 -0.80
CA ASN A 269 15.06 -12.14 0.57
C ASN A 269 16.17 -11.73 1.55
N GLN A 270 15.81 -11.57 2.83
CA GLN A 270 16.71 -11.22 3.91
C GLN A 270 16.71 -12.32 4.99
N ALA A 271 16.56 -13.57 4.57
CA ALA A 271 16.60 -14.72 5.47
C ALA A 271 17.95 -14.80 6.21
N PRO A 272 18.00 -15.30 7.45
CA PRO A 272 19.28 -15.53 8.13
C PRO A 272 20.20 -16.44 7.30
N ALA A 273 21.49 -16.12 7.28
CA ALA A 273 22.47 -16.93 6.59
C ALA A 273 22.43 -18.38 7.11
N GLY A 274 22.48 -19.37 6.21
CA GLY A 274 22.40 -20.79 6.54
C GLY A 274 20.98 -21.32 6.80
N SER A 275 19.94 -20.47 6.76
CA SER A 275 18.55 -20.94 6.89
C SER A 275 18.08 -21.67 5.63
N ALA A 276 17.17 -22.64 5.80
CA ALA A 276 16.50 -23.35 4.72
C ALA A 276 15.21 -22.60 4.27
N LEU A 277 15.35 -21.31 3.98
CA LEU A 277 14.20 -20.45 3.63
C LEU A 277 14.25 -20.09 2.16
N SER A 278 13.21 -20.52 1.45
CA SER A 278 13.09 -20.39 0.00
C SER A 278 12.79 -18.96 -0.44
N LEU A 279 13.29 -18.55 -1.60
CA LEU A 279 12.95 -17.28 -2.23
C LEU A 279 11.65 -17.38 -3.04
N ILE A 280 11.56 -18.37 -3.93
CA ILE A 280 10.38 -18.71 -4.71
C ILE A 280 9.93 -20.10 -4.26
N TYR A 281 8.69 -20.21 -3.80
CA TYR A 281 8.19 -21.41 -3.17
C TYR A 281 6.82 -21.83 -3.70
N ALA A 282 6.67 -23.10 -3.98
CA ALA A 282 5.41 -23.69 -4.38
C ALA A 282 5.06 -24.91 -3.52
N GLU A 283 3.79 -25.06 -3.15
CA GLU A 283 3.29 -26.22 -2.41
C GLU A 283 1.92 -26.71 -2.90
N ASP A 284 1.49 -27.84 -2.41
CA ASP A 284 0.23 -28.53 -2.75
C ASP A 284 0.17 -28.94 -4.24
N ASN A 285 -0.70 -28.29 -5.02
CA ASN A 285 -0.83 -28.48 -6.46
C ASN A 285 -0.58 -27.17 -7.24
N ALA A 286 0.11 -26.22 -6.62
CA ALA A 286 0.36 -24.92 -7.22
C ALA A 286 1.42 -25.00 -8.33
N LYS A 287 1.37 -24.03 -9.24
CA LYS A 287 2.28 -23.92 -10.37
C LYS A 287 2.90 -22.54 -10.44
N ILE A 288 4.21 -22.48 -10.67
CA ILE A 288 4.91 -21.24 -10.96
C ILE A 288 5.63 -21.41 -12.31
N THR A 289 5.45 -20.44 -13.21
CA THR A 289 6.20 -20.37 -14.47
C THR A 289 7.07 -19.11 -14.45
N ILE A 290 8.38 -19.26 -14.62
CA ILE A 290 9.33 -18.16 -14.66
C ILE A 290 9.73 -17.94 -16.11
N GLU A 291 9.34 -16.80 -16.68
CA GLU A 291 9.65 -16.38 -18.05
C GLU A 291 10.78 -15.33 -18.09
N GLY A 292 11.05 -14.69 -16.95
CA GLY A 292 12.08 -13.67 -16.81
C GLY A 292 12.29 -13.27 -15.34
N GLY A 293 13.18 -12.30 -15.13
CA GLY A 293 13.49 -11.77 -13.80
C GLY A 293 14.89 -12.11 -13.31
N THR A 294 15.31 -11.46 -12.22
CA THR A 294 16.58 -11.66 -11.55
C THR A 294 16.35 -12.14 -10.13
N PHE A 295 16.99 -13.24 -9.76
CA PHE A 295 16.72 -13.93 -8.50
C PHE A 295 17.98 -14.02 -7.64
N LYS A 296 17.92 -13.47 -6.43
CA LYS A 296 19.03 -13.47 -5.48
C LYS A 296 18.55 -13.90 -4.07
N CYS A 297 18.73 -15.17 -3.78
CA CYS A 297 18.46 -15.73 -2.45
C CYS A 297 19.69 -15.61 -1.55
N VAL A 298 19.50 -15.30 -0.26
CA VAL A 298 20.59 -15.29 0.74
C VAL A 298 21.28 -16.65 0.80
N ASN A 299 20.53 -17.74 0.76
CA ASN A 299 21.04 -19.10 0.60
C ASN A 299 20.70 -19.61 -0.80
N PRO A 300 21.62 -19.57 -1.75
CA PRO A 300 21.34 -19.86 -3.16
C PRO A 300 20.68 -21.21 -3.41
N ALA A 301 21.00 -22.27 -2.65
CA ALA A 301 20.37 -23.58 -2.79
C ALA A 301 18.83 -23.54 -2.61
N TRP A 302 18.28 -22.52 -1.96
CA TRP A 302 16.86 -22.33 -1.70
C TRP A 302 16.21 -21.27 -2.62
N THR A 303 16.86 -20.93 -3.74
CA THR A 303 16.31 -19.96 -4.68
C THR A 303 14.97 -20.37 -5.25
N LEU A 304 14.84 -21.59 -5.74
CA LEU A 304 13.58 -22.19 -6.19
C LEU A 304 13.34 -23.47 -5.39
N ASN A 305 12.15 -23.64 -4.84
CA ASN A 305 11.82 -24.81 -4.07
C ASN A 305 10.36 -25.20 -4.16
N CYS A 306 10.10 -26.48 -4.35
CA CYS A 306 8.79 -27.09 -4.18
C CYS A 306 8.76 -27.90 -2.88
N LYS A 307 7.62 -27.85 -2.17
CA LYS A 307 7.43 -28.60 -0.93
C LYS A 307 7.55 -30.10 -1.16
N ASP A 308 8.35 -30.76 -0.35
CA ASP A 308 8.49 -32.20 -0.38
C ASP A 308 7.14 -32.89 -0.18
N GLY A 309 6.86 -33.89 -1.00
CA GLY A 309 5.60 -34.64 -0.97
C GLY A 309 4.39 -33.92 -1.55
N SER A 310 4.57 -32.75 -2.19
CA SER A 310 3.52 -32.06 -2.91
C SER A 310 3.54 -32.37 -4.42
N ASN A 311 2.48 -31.94 -5.13
CA ASN A 311 2.41 -31.99 -6.60
C ASN A 311 2.74 -30.62 -7.22
N ALA A 312 3.41 -29.74 -6.48
CA ALA A 312 3.75 -28.42 -6.96
C ALA A 312 4.85 -28.47 -8.03
N HIS A 313 4.78 -27.54 -8.97
CA HIS A 313 5.75 -27.42 -10.06
C HIS A 313 6.23 -25.99 -10.24
N ILE A 314 7.55 -25.84 -10.48
CA ILE A 314 8.16 -24.59 -10.93
C ILE A 314 8.82 -24.88 -12.28
N THR A 315 8.32 -24.26 -13.35
CA THR A 315 8.88 -24.35 -14.70
C THR A 315 9.66 -23.09 -15.03
N VAL A 316 10.91 -23.25 -15.48
CA VAL A 316 11.81 -22.14 -15.75
C VAL A 316 12.07 -21.99 -17.25
N ASN A 317 11.48 -20.94 -17.84
CA ASN A 317 11.56 -20.58 -19.26
C ASN A 317 12.41 -19.32 -19.49
N GLY A 318 13.02 -18.79 -18.44
CA GLY A 318 13.82 -17.56 -18.50
C GLY A 318 14.33 -17.17 -17.11
N GLY A 319 14.94 -15.99 -17.02
CA GLY A 319 15.46 -15.44 -15.78
C GLY A 319 16.94 -15.69 -15.54
N THR A 320 17.49 -14.95 -14.57
CA THR A 320 18.90 -14.95 -14.20
C THR A 320 19.02 -15.19 -12.69
N PHE A 321 19.81 -16.15 -12.29
CA PHE A 321 19.87 -16.69 -10.93
C PHE A 321 21.28 -16.54 -10.35
N TYR A 322 21.40 -15.95 -9.16
CA TYR A 322 22.66 -15.78 -8.47
C TYR A 322 23.06 -17.07 -7.73
N LYS A 323 24.21 -17.65 -8.09
CA LYS A 323 24.78 -18.87 -7.51
C LYS A 323 23.80 -20.05 -7.43
N TYR A 324 22.84 -20.13 -8.33
CA TYR A 324 21.85 -21.19 -8.40
C TYR A 324 21.64 -21.63 -9.85
N ASN A 325 21.89 -22.91 -10.13
CA ASN A 325 21.65 -23.50 -11.45
C ASN A 325 20.28 -24.20 -11.47
N PRO A 326 19.25 -23.65 -12.13
CA PRO A 326 17.93 -24.27 -12.15
C PRO A 326 17.87 -25.61 -12.90
N ALA A 327 18.86 -25.95 -13.72
CA ALA A 327 18.99 -27.26 -14.35
C ALA A 327 19.46 -28.37 -13.41
N GLU A 328 20.06 -28.02 -12.28
CA GLU A 328 20.60 -28.96 -11.29
C GLU A 328 19.79 -28.92 -9.99
N SER A 329 18.58 -28.36 -10.04
CA SER A 329 17.74 -28.24 -8.87
C SER A 329 17.34 -29.66 -8.35
N ALA A 330 17.65 -29.92 -7.09
CA ALA A 330 17.12 -31.08 -6.39
C ALA A 330 15.87 -30.64 -5.65
N SER A 331 14.72 -31.08 -6.08
CA SER A 331 13.48 -30.91 -5.34
C SER A 331 12.87 -32.25 -4.99
N GLY A 332 12.07 -32.29 -3.92
CA GLY A 332 11.41 -33.52 -3.46
C GLY A 332 10.37 -34.08 -4.43
N ALA A 333 9.17 -34.41 -3.93
CA ALA A 333 8.10 -34.90 -4.79
C ALA A 333 7.48 -33.81 -5.69
N GLY A 334 7.60 -32.52 -5.28
CA GLY A 334 7.37 -31.39 -6.19
C GLY A 334 8.55 -31.20 -7.13
N GLU A 335 8.38 -30.47 -8.21
CA GLU A 335 9.35 -30.46 -9.29
C GLU A 335 9.76 -29.04 -9.72
N VAL A 336 11.09 -28.79 -9.78
CA VAL A 336 11.68 -27.62 -10.43
C VAL A 336 12.39 -28.09 -11.70
N VAL A 337 11.91 -27.63 -12.86
CA VAL A 337 12.40 -28.07 -14.16
C VAL A 337 12.62 -26.91 -15.12
N LEU A 338 13.55 -27.08 -16.06
CA LEU A 338 13.61 -26.22 -17.24
C LEU A 338 12.45 -26.57 -18.19
N GLY A 339 11.89 -25.53 -18.82
CA GLY A 339 10.95 -25.73 -19.90
C GLY A 339 11.61 -26.39 -21.12
N GLU A 340 10.80 -27.05 -21.95
CA GLU A 340 11.28 -27.68 -23.16
C GLU A 340 11.91 -26.64 -24.12
N GLY A 341 13.08 -26.94 -24.64
CA GLY A 341 13.82 -26.03 -25.52
C GLY A 341 14.59 -24.94 -24.84
N TYR A 342 14.80 -25.04 -23.52
CA TYR A 342 15.62 -24.07 -22.76
C TYR A 342 16.89 -24.73 -22.20
N LYS A 343 17.92 -23.91 -22.04
CA LYS A 343 19.21 -24.29 -21.44
C LYS A 343 19.71 -23.21 -20.50
N VAL A 344 20.66 -23.57 -19.65
CA VAL A 344 21.35 -22.63 -18.77
C VAL A 344 22.68 -22.21 -19.37
N VAL A 345 22.96 -20.93 -19.32
CA VAL A 345 24.28 -20.33 -19.63
C VAL A 345 24.82 -19.71 -18.36
N GLN A 346 26.02 -20.12 -17.98
CA GLN A 346 26.73 -19.59 -16.80
C GLN A 346 27.67 -18.47 -17.19
N ASN A 347 27.66 -17.36 -16.44
CA ASN A 347 28.62 -16.28 -16.53
C ASN A 347 29.02 -15.84 -15.09
N GLY A 348 30.20 -16.27 -14.67
CA GLY A 348 30.64 -16.09 -13.28
C GLY A 348 29.71 -16.76 -12.27
N ASP A 349 29.20 -15.98 -11.31
CA ASP A 349 28.25 -16.43 -10.29
C ASP A 349 26.79 -16.45 -10.78
N TRP A 350 26.52 -16.10 -12.03
CA TRP A 350 25.17 -15.99 -12.58
C TRP A 350 24.85 -17.09 -13.58
N TYR A 351 23.64 -17.62 -13.46
CA TYR A 351 23.06 -18.63 -14.34
C TYR A 351 21.83 -18.06 -15.04
N THR A 352 21.87 -17.98 -16.36
CA THR A 352 20.78 -17.40 -17.17
C THR A 352 20.11 -18.49 -18.01
N VAL A 353 18.80 -18.59 -17.94
CA VAL A 353 18.00 -19.50 -18.75
C VAL A 353 17.65 -18.82 -20.07
N VAL A 354 18.01 -19.48 -21.18
CA VAL A 354 17.81 -18.99 -22.56
C VAL A 354 17.25 -20.09 -23.44
N LYS A 355 16.60 -19.73 -24.54
CA LYS A 355 16.20 -20.70 -25.57
C LYS A 355 17.43 -21.36 -26.21
N ASN A 356 17.27 -22.63 -26.62
CA ASN A 356 18.28 -23.37 -27.38
C ASN A 356 18.57 -22.74 -28.75
#